data_55e55f03d6278b4e70aa6c8d97fcf8e2
#
_entry.id   55e55f03d6278b4e70aa6c8d97fcf8e2
#
_cell.length_a   1.000
_cell.length_b   1.000
_cell.length_c   1.000
_cell.angle_alpha   90.00
_cell.angle_beta   90.00
_cell.angle_gamma   90.00
#
_symmetry.space_group_name_H-M   'P 1'
#
loop_
_entity.id
_entity.type
_entity.pdbx_description
1 polymer ?
#
loop_
_entity_poly.entity_id
_entity_poly.type
_entity_poly.pdbx_seq_one_letter_code
_entity_poly.pdbx_strand_id
1 'polypeptide(L)'
;MTIVYDGGVLIAADRGDRRVWADHRVRLEAGLVPLTTAPVVAQVSRSPRQVPLRRFLRGCEIAGFTSDQGHGVGALLAKSRTSDVVDAHVAFTAAGAGSSVLTSDPADLTALASHLRPRIVVHSL
;
A
#
# COMPACT_ATOMS: atom_id res chain seq x y z
N MET A 1 1.06 -5.23 14.64
CA MET A 1 0.20 -5.08 13.45
C MET A 1 0.63 -3.84 12.69
N THR A 2 0.79 -3.95 11.39
CA THR A 2 1.23 -2.83 10.55
C THR A 2 0.15 -2.43 9.54
N ILE A 3 0.44 -1.44 8.73
CA ILE A 3 -0.47 -0.95 7.71
C ILE A 3 0.29 -0.85 6.38
N VAL A 4 -0.38 -1.17 5.29
CA VAL A 4 0.16 -1.01 3.94
C VAL A 4 -0.40 0.27 3.34
N TYR A 5 0.48 1.15 2.88
CA TYR A 5 0.10 2.37 2.19
C TYR A 5 -0.06 2.11 0.70
N ASP A 6 -1.22 2.46 0.18
CA ASP A 6 -1.47 2.50 -1.25
C ASP A 6 -0.98 3.83 -1.86
N GLY A 7 -1.04 3.93 -3.19
CA GLY A 7 -0.49 5.07 -3.94
C GLY A 7 -1.05 6.43 -3.53
N GLY A 8 -2.34 6.50 -3.23
CA GLY A 8 -2.98 7.75 -2.79
C GLY A 8 -2.37 8.34 -1.53
N VAL A 9 -1.92 7.50 -0.60
CA VAL A 9 -1.23 7.95 0.62
C VAL A 9 0.10 8.60 0.27
N LEU A 10 0.88 7.96 -0.60
CA LEU A 10 2.18 8.49 -1.01
C LEU A 10 2.05 9.78 -1.82
N ILE A 11 1.03 9.88 -2.66
CA ILE A 11 0.74 11.11 -3.40
C ILE A 11 0.38 12.25 -2.43
N ALA A 12 -0.46 11.97 -1.45
CA ALA A 12 -0.81 12.95 -0.43
C ALA A 12 0.40 13.39 0.39
N ALA A 13 1.27 12.45 0.77
CA ALA A 13 2.51 12.76 1.48
C ALA A 13 3.43 13.66 0.65
N ASP A 14 3.56 13.38 -0.64
CA ASP A 14 4.37 14.19 -1.55
C ASP A 14 3.85 15.63 -1.70
N ARG A 15 2.54 15.81 -1.57
CA ARG A 15 1.89 17.12 -1.59
C ARG A 15 1.97 17.86 -0.26
N GLY A 16 2.54 17.25 0.76
CA GLY A 16 2.65 17.85 2.09
C GLY A 16 1.35 17.81 2.90
N ASP A 17 0.47 16.84 2.66
CA ASP A 17 -0.78 16.70 3.42
C ASP A 17 -0.47 16.52 4.90
N ARG A 18 -0.94 17.47 5.71
CA ARG A 18 -0.61 17.54 7.13
C ARG A 18 -1.14 16.34 7.91
N ARG A 19 -2.34 15.89 7.60
CA ARG A 19 -2.98 14.78 8.30
C ARG A 19 -2.24 13.48 8.02
N VAL A 20 -1.88 13.23 6.78
CA VAL A 20 -1.11 12.05 6.39
C VAL A 20 0.23 12.01 7.11
N TRP A 21 0.95 13.13 7.15
CA TRP A 21 2.22 13.23 7.85
C TRP A 21 2.07 13.07 9.37
N ALA A 22 1.02 13.65 9.96
CA ALA A 22 0.77 13.53 11.39
C ALA A 22 0.47 12.07 11.78
N ASP A 23 -0.39 11.41 11.05
CA ASP A 23 -0.74 10.01 11.30
C ASP A 23 0.47 9.09 11.12
N HIS A 24 1.30 9.36 10.12
CA HIS A 24 2.54 8.64 9.88
C HIS A 24 3.51 8.78 11.06
N ARG A 25 3.67 9.99 11.57
CA ARG A 25 4.50 10.26 12.75
C ARG A 25 4.01 9.48 13.97
N VAL A 26 2.72 9.50 14.22
CA VAL A 26 2.12 8.77 15.34
C VAL A 26 2.44 7.27 15.24
N ARG A 27 2.33 6.68 14.05
CA ARG A 27 2.67 5.27 13.83
C ARG A 27 4.14 5.00 14.15
N LEU A 28 5.04 5.82 13.62
CA LEU A 28 6.49 5.64 13.86
C LEU A 28 6.85 5.80 15.33
N GLU A 29 6.27 6.77 16.02
CA GLU A 29 6.50 6.98 17.45
C GLU A 29 5.99 5.79 18.28
N ALA A 30 4.95 5.11 17.82
CA ALA A 30 4.43 3.90 18.44
C ALA A 30 5.22 2.63 18.07
N GLY A 31 6.27 2.74 17.28
CA GLY A 31 7.06 1.61 16.82
C GLY A 31 6.43 0.80 15.70
N LEU A 32 5.42 1.36 15.02
CA LEU A 32 4.71 0.72 13.93
C LEU A 32 5.29 1.22 12.61
N VAL A 33 6.09 0.39 11.95
CA VAL A 33 6.70 0.73 10.66
C VAL A 33 5.70 0.38 9.54
N PRO A 34 5.19 1.40 8.80
CA PRO A 34 4.28 1.13 7.70
C PRO A 34 4.98 0.42 6.54
N LEU A 35 4.20 -0.35 5.79
CA LEU A 35 4.63 -0.97 4.54
C LEU A 35 4.09 -0.18 3.36
N THR A 36 4.85 -0.18 2.28
CA THR A 36 4.33 0.07 0.94
C THR A 36 4.97 -0.94 0.00
N THR A 37 4.70 -0.86 -1.29
CA THR A 37 5.22 -1.83 -2.25
C THR A 37 6.08 -1.15 -3.31
N ALA A 38 7.04 -1.88 -3.86
CA ALA A 38 7.88 -1.37 -4.94
C ALA A 38 7.06 -0.96 -6.18
N PRO A 39 6.03 -1.73 -6.62
CA PRO A 39 5.18 -1.28 -7.71
C PRO A 39 4.45 0.04 -7.43
N VAL A 40 3.96 0.24 -6.20
CA VAL A 40 3.32 1.51 -5.81
C VAL A 40 4.34 2.65 -5.86
N VAL A 41 5.53 2.46 -5.33
CA VAL A 41 6.60 3.47 -5.39
C VAL A 41 6.91 3.84 -6.84
N ALA A 42 7.02 2.86 -7.72
CA ALA A 42 7.26 3.09 -9.15
C ALA A 42 6.12 3.89 -9.79
N GLN A 43 4.88 3.58 -9.41
CA GLN A 43 3.70 4.24 -9.95
C GLN A 43 3.62 5.72 -9.58
N VAL A 44 4.05 6.09 -8.38
CA VAL A 44 3.96 7.48 -7.89
C VAL A 44 5.24 8.29 -8.08
N SER A 45 6.36 7.63 -8.38
CA SER A 45 7.64 8.30 -8.62
C SER A 45 7.67 8.86 -10.04
N ARG A 46 7.77 10.19 -10.16
CA ARG A 46 7.72 10.88 -11.45
C ARG A 46 8.90 11.84 -11.66
N SER A 47 9.64 12.16 -10.59
CA SER A 47 10.70 13.15 -10.64
C SER A 47 11.70 12.93 -9.51
N PRO A 48 12.99 13.21 -9.72
CA PRO A 48 13.98 13.20 -8.64
C PRO A 48 13.74 14.32 -7.60
N ARG A 49 12.83 15.25 -7.90
CA ARG A 49 12.54 16.42 -7.05
C ARG A 49 11.44 16.17 -6.03
N GLN A 50 10.89 14.97 -5.97
CA GLN A 50 9.86 14.60 -4.99
C GLN A 50 10.49 14.39 -3.61
N VAL A 51 11.00 15.46 -3.02
CA VAL A 51 11.68 15.42 -1.73
C VAL A 51 10.76 14.96 -0.60
N PRO A 52 9.50 15.46 -0.47
CA PRO A 52 8.60 14.97 0.57
C PRO A 52 8.32 13.47 0.45
N LEU A 53 8.12 12.96 -0.76
CA LEU A 53 7.91 11.52 -0.98
C LEU A 53 9.10 10.70 -0.49
N ARG A 54 10.33 11.10 -0.85
CA ARG A 54 11.52 10.37 -0.41
C ARG A 54 11.70 10.39 1.09
N ARG A 55 11.40 11.51 1.74
CA ARG A 55 11.44 11.63 3.20
C ARG A 55 10.41 10.75 3.87
N PHE A 56 9.21 10.71 3.33
CA PHE A 56 8.12 9.87 3.84
C PHE A 56 8.49 8.39 3.73
N LEU A 57 9.05 7.97 2.61
CA LEU A 57 9.45 6.59 2.35
C LEU A 57 10.59 6.11 3.27
N ARG A 58 11.40 7.00 3.82
CA ARG A 58 12.43 6.61 4.79
C ARG A 58 11.86 5.99 6.06
N GLY A 59 10.62 6.34 6.40
CA GLY A 59 9.92 5.75 7.54
C GLY A 59 9.15 4.48 7.19
N CYS A 60 9.16 4.06 5.94
CA CYS A 60 8.41 2.90 5.45
C CYS A 60 9.35 1.74 5.12
N GLU A 61 8.81 0.54 5.25
CA GLU A 61 9.40 -0.65 4.64
C GLU A 61 8.78 -0.83 3.25
N ILE A 62 9.60 -1.14 2.25
CA ILE A 62 9.16 -1.30 0.87
C ILE A 62 9.25 -2.78 0.48
N ALA A 63 8.08 -3.41 0.29
CA ALA A 63 8.00 -4.80 -0.12
C ALA A 63 8.17 -4.92 -1.63
N GLY A 64 9.02 -5.84 -2.07
CA GLY A 64 9.19 -6.13 -3.48
C GLY A 64 8.05 -6.98 -4.03
N PHE A 65 7.92 -6.99 -5.36
CA PHE A 65 7.10 -7.95 -6.06
C PHE A 65 8.02 -9.07 -6.56
N THR A 66 7.99 -10.21 -5.88
CA THR A 66 8.90 -11.31 -6.15
C THR A 66 8.30 -12.31 -7.13
N SER A 67 9.16 -13.12 -7.77
CA SER A 67 8.72 -14.07 -8.78
C SER A 67 7.76 -15.14 -8.23
N ASP A 68 7.91 -15.53 -6.98
CA ASP A 68 7.04 -16.50 -6.33
C ASP A 68 5.63 -15.97 -6.05
N GLN A 69 5.43 -14.66 -6.07
CA GLN A 69 4.12 -14.03 -5.88
C GLN A 69 3.29 -13.94 -7.16
N GLY A 70 3.92 -14.15 -8.32
CA GLY A 70 3.28 -13.93 -9.62
C GLY A 70 1.99 -14.71 -9.80
N HIS A 71 1.99 -16.00 -9.49
CA HIS A 71 0.79 -16.83 -9.63
C HIS A 71 -0.31 -16.45 -8.64
N GLY A 72 0.05 -16.14 -7.39
CA GLY A 72 -0.92 -15.75 -6.37
C GLY A 72 -1.61 -14.43 -6.71
N VAL A 73 -0.86 -13.45 -7.17
CA VAL A 73 -1.42 -12.16 -7.61
C VAL A 73 -2.28 -12.35 -8.86
N GLY A 74 -1.84 -13.16 -9.82
CA GLY A 74 -2.63 -13.49 -11.01
C GLY A 74 -3.95 -14.18 -10.67
N ALA A 75 -3.93 -15.14 -9.74
CA ALA A 75 -5.14 -15.80 -9.26
C ALA A 75 -6.13 -14.82 -8.62
N LEU A 76 -5.62 -13.85 -7.85
CA LEU A 76 -6.44 -12.80 -7.25
C LEU A 76 -7.10 -11.92 -8.32
N LEU A 77 -6.36 -11.53 -9.34
CA LEU A 77 -6.89 -10.76 -10.47
C LEU A 77 -8.01 -11.50 -11.17
N ALA A 78 -7.83 -12.80 -11.40
CA ALA A 78 -8.85 -13.63 -12.05
C ALA A 78 -10.13 -13.73 -11.21
N LYS A 79 -10.02 -13.93 -9.90
CA LYS A 79 -11.17 -14.02 -8.99
C LYS A 79 -11.92 -12.70 -8.87
N SER A 80 -11.19 -11.60 -8.78
CA SER A 80 -11.77 -10.26 -8.64
C SER A 80 -12.25 -9.67 -9.97
N ARG A 81 -11.90 -10.30 -11.09
CA ARG A 81 -12.19 -9.82 -12.45
C ARG A 81 -11.65 -8.42 -12.70
N THR A 82 -10.44 -8.17 -12.21
CA THR A 82 -9.72 -6.90 -12.39
C THR A 82 -8.39 -7.16 -13.05
N SER A 83 -7.72 -6.10 -13.47
CA SER A 83 -6.44 -6.21 -14.17
C SER A 83 -5.34 -5.33 -13.57
N ASP A 84 -5.63 -4.62 -12.48
CA ASP A 84 -4.64 -3.75 -11.85
C ASP A 84 -3.70 -4.58 -10.95
N VAL A 85 -2.54 -4.89 -11.49
CA VAL A 85 -1.51 -5.68 -10.80
C VAL A 85 -0.99 -4.96 -9.55
N VAL A 86 -0.89 -3.64 -9.60
CA VAL A 86 -0.37 -2.85 -8.46
C VAL A 86 -1.32 -2.96 -7.28
N ASP A 87 -2.61 -2.75 -7.49
CA ASP A 87 -3.63 -2.86 -6.44
C ASP A 87 -3.71 -4.30 -5.91
N ALA A 88 -3.70 -5.28 -6.80
CA ALA A 88 -3.74 -6.68 -6.41
C ALA A 88 -2.53 -7.08 -5.56
N HIS A 89 -1.34 -6.58 -5.91
CA HIS A 89 -0.13 -6.83 -5.13
C HIS A 89 -0.17 -6.17 -3.75
N VAL A 90 -0.74 -4.97 -3.64
CA VAL A 90 -0.98 -4.31 -2.34
C VAL A 90 -1.86 -5.18 -1.45
N ALA A 91 -2.98 -5.64 -1.95
CA ALA A 91 -3.91 -6.49 -1.21
C ALA A 91 -3.26 -7.84 -0.82
N PHE A 92 -2.57 -8.45 -1.76
CA PHE A 92 -1.85 -9.71 -1.55
C PHE A 92 -0.77 -9.57 -0.46
N THR A 93 0.00 -8.48 -0.50
CA THR A 93 1.03 -8.18 0.49
C THR A 93 0.43 -7.96 1.88
N ALA A 94 -0.65 -7.21 1.95
CA ALA A 94 -1.34 -6.95 3.22
C ALA A 94 -1.88 -8.24 3.85
N ALA A 95 -2.48 -9.11 3.07
CA ALA A 95 -2.97 -10.40 3.56
C ALA A 95 -1.83 -11.27 4.09
N GLY A 96 -0.72 -11.35 3.36
CA GLY A 96 0.45 -12.13 3.76
C GLY A 96 1.13 -11.61 5.04
N ALA A 97 1.07 -10.30 5.26
CA ALA A 97 1.65 -9.66 6.45
C ALA A 97 0.66 -9.56 7.63
N GLY A 98 -0.60 -9.97 7.46
CA GLY A 98 -1.64 -9.79 8.47
C GLY A 98 -1.92 -8.32 8.75
N SER A 99 -1.81 -7.48 7.74
CA SER A 99 -1.90 -6.02 7.84
C SER A 99 -3.21 -5.48 7.31
N SER A 100 -3.52 -4.23 7.67
CA SER A 100 -4.58 -3.44 7.02
C SER A 100 -3.99 -2.63 5.86
N VAL A 101 -4.88 -2.04 5.05
CA VAL A 101 -4.51 -1.16 3.93
C VAL A 101 -5.10 0.23 4.16
N LEU A 102 -4.32 1.27 3.91
CA LEU A 102 -4.79 2.65 3.84
C LEU A 102 -4.76 3.09 2.39
N THR A 103 -5.90 3.54 1.86
CA THR A 103 -6.07 3.87 0.45
C THR A 103 -7.00 5.05 0.25
N SER A 104 -6.81 5.79 -0.86
CA SER A 104 -7.77 6.79 -1.33
C SER A 104 -8.88 6.17 -2.18
N ASP A 105 -8.79 4.88 -2.50
CA ASP A 105 -9.75 4.16 -3.33
C ASP A 105 -10.24 2.89 -2.61
N PRO A 106 -11.04 3.03 -1.55
CA PRO A 106 -11.41 1.89 -0.72
C PRO A 106 -12.28 0.86 -1.43
N ALA A 107 -13.07 1.28 -2.43
CA ALA A 107 -13.94 0.36 -3.14
C ALA A 107 -13.16 -0.72 -3.90
N ASP A 108 -12.13 -0.33 -4.63
CA ASP A 108 -11.30 -1.26 -5.41
C ASP A 108 -10.53 -2.21 -4.50
N LEU A 109 -9.94 -1.68 -3.43
CA LEU A 109 -9.19 -2.51 -2.48
C LEU A 109 -10.12 -3.44 -1.69
N THR A 110 -11.32 -3.01 -1.33
CA THR A 110 -12.30 -3.86 -0.65
C THR A 110 -12.74 -5.01 -1.55
N ALA A 111 -12.95 -4.76 -2.83
CA ALA A 111 -13.30 -5.80 -3.80
C ALA A 111 -12.19 -6.87 -3.88
N LEU A 112 -10.93 -6.47 -3.96
CA LEU A 112 -9.79 -7.38 -3.94
C LEU A 112 -9.69 -8.14 -2.60
N ALA A 113 -9.82 -7.43 -1.50
CA ALA A 113 -9.71 -7.99 -0.16
C ALA A 113 -10.75 -9.07 0.13
N SER A 114 -11.93 -8.99 -0.50
CA SER A 114 -13.00 -9.96 -0.32
C SER A 114 -12.62 -11.38 -0.78
N HIS A 115 -11.61 -11.50 -1.64
CA HIS A 115 -11.12 -12.78 -2.17
C HIS A 115 -9.91 -13.32 -1.42
N LEU A 116 -9.46 -12.65 -0.36
CA LEU A 116 -8.26 -13.01 0.37
C LEU A 116 -8.57 -13.53 1.77
N ARG A 117 -7.69 -14.42 2.24
CA ARG A 117 -7.67 -14.92 3.61
C ARG A 117 -6.22 -14.89 4.13
N PRO A 118 -5.96 -14.46 5.37
CA PRO A 118 -6.94 -13.86 6.28
C PRO A 118 -7.52 -12.56 5.71
N ARG A 119 -8.67 -12.16 6.21
CA ARG A 119 -9.29 -10.89 5.80
C ARG A 119 -8.42 -9.72 6.19
N ILE A 120 -8.32 -8.75 5.29
CA ILE A 120 -7.66 -7.48 5.55
C ILE A 120 -8.71 -6.39 5.73
N VAL A 121 -8.41 -5.44 6.60
CA VAL A 121 -9.24 -4.25 6.82
C VAL A 121 -8.75 -3.16 5.88
N VAL A 122 -9.68 -2.53 5.18
CA VAL A 122 -9.39 -1.41 4.28
C VAL A 122 -9.85 -0.12 4.94
N HIS A 123 -8.91 0.79 5.16
CA HIS A 123 -9.18 2.12 5.71
C HIS A 123 -9.15 3.15 4.59
N SER A 124 -10.12 4.06 4.61
CA SER A 124 -10.15 5.19 3.70
C SER A 124 -9.25 6.32 4.21
N LEU A 125 -8.52 6.87 3.28
CA LEU A 125 -7.71 8.06 3.55
C LEU A 125 -8.58 9.29 3.82
#